data_29074d11cdc624e1aedbd48474035f06
#
_entry.id   29074d11cdc624e1aedbd48474035f06
#
_cell.length_a   1.000
_cell.length_b   1.000
_cell.length_c   1.000
_cell.angle_alpha   90.00
_cell.angle_beta   90.00
_cell.angle_gamma   90.00
#
_symmetry.space_group_name_H-M   'P 1'
#
loop_
_entity.id
_entity.type
_entity.pdbx_description
1 polymer ?
#
loop_
_entity_poly.entity_id
_entity_poly.type
_entity_poly.pdbx_seq_one_letter_code
_entity_poly.pdbx_strand_id
1 'polypeptide(L)'
;MRALITTIAVPALYFGLSAVAQAEVDLNAPPHGWPCCPFSDAQLKTDVRPLTDSTSKLLQLQGVTFNWKNGGHEDVGLIAQDVQKVYPQLIREDKKYLRVDYEKLVAPLIESVREMDARIKQLEAASKAH
;
A
#
# COMPACT_ATOMS: atom_id res chain seq x y z
N MET A 1 -55.44 -51.88 38.13
CA MET A 1 -54.68 -51.94 36.90
C MET A 1 -54.09 -50.55 36.64
N ARG A 2 -52.77 -50.37 36.90
CA ARG A 2 -52.09 -49.07 36.72
C ARG A 2 -51.32 -49.19 35.37
N ALA A 3 -51.67 -48.35 34.41
CA ALA A 3 -50.95 -48.26 33.15
C ALA A 3 -49.72 -47.32 33.31
N LEU A 4 -48.53 -47.85 33.12
CA LEU A 4 -47.29 -47.11 33.06
C LEU A 4 -47.15 -46.49 31.67
N ILE A 5 -47.14 -45.18 31.58
CA ILE A 5 -46.85 -44.43 30.34
C ILE A 5 -45.32 -44.19 30.32
N THR A 6 -44.64 -44.87 29.43
CA THR A 6 -43.22 -44.69 29.24
C THR A 6 -42.98 -43.54 28.28
N THR A 7 -42.49 -42.42 28.78
CA THR A 7 -42.11 -41.23 27.98
C THR A 7 -40.74 -41.52 27.32
N ILE A 8 -40.73 -41.58 25.99
CA ILE A 8 -39.51 -41.71 25.19
C ILE A 8 -38.99 -40.27 24.96
N ALA A 9 -37.85 -39.96 25.58
CA ALA A 9 -37.14 -38.72 25.33
C ALA A 9 -36.37 -38.84 24.01
N VAL A 10 -36.73 -38.03 23.03
CA VAL A 10 -36.00 -37.84 21.78
C VAL A 10 -34.86 -36.87 22.00
N PRO A 11 -33.58 -37.20 21.76
CA PRO A 11 -32.53 -36.23 21.86
C PRO A 11 -32.57 -35.29 20.66
N ALA A 12 -32.71 -34.00 20.93
CA ALA A 12 -32.59 -32.94 19.93
C ALA A 12 -31.13 -32.88 19.46
N LEU A 13 -30.92 -33.28 18.21
CA LEU A 13 -29.66 -33.05 17.51
C LEU A 13 -29.52 -31.54 17.25
N TYR A 14 -28.69 -30.89 18.07
CA TYR A 14 -28.21 -29.54 17.77
C TYR A 14 -27.27 -29.60 16.56
N PHE A 15 -27.80 -29.29 15.39
CA PHE A 15 -26.99 -28.88 14.25
C PHE A 15 -26.38 -27.51 14.57
N GLY A 16 -25.14 -27.54 15.04
CA GLY A 16 -24.34 -26.34 15.14
C GLY A 16 -24.13 -25.75 13.75
N LEU A 17 -24.82 -24.63 13.45
CA LEU A 17 -24.47 -23.77 12.34
C LEU A 17 -23.11 -23.18 12.64
N SER A 18 -22.07 -23.77 12.05
CA SER A 18 -20.74 -23.16 11.98
C SER A 18 -20.90 -21.89 11.11
N ALA A 19 -20.99 -20.74 11.74
CA ALA A 19 -20.85 -19.48 11.05
C ALA A 19 -19.45 -19.44 10.45
N VAL A 20 -19.33 -19.70 9.14
CA VAL A 20 -18.13 -19.40 8.37
C VAL A 20 -18.01 -17.87 8.43
N ALA A 21 -17.12 -17.38 9.27
CA ALA A 21 -16.73 -15.98 9.23
C ALA A 21 -16.16 -15.71 7.83
N GLN A 22 -16.95 -15.08 6.98
CA GLN A 22 -16.46 -14.52 5.74
C GLN A 22 -15.54 -13.38 6.15
N ALA A 23 -14.24 -13.59 6.01
CA ALA A 23 -13.28 -12.51 6.13
C ALA A 23 -13.58 -11.54 4.98
N GLU A 24 -14.22 -10.42 5.30
CA GLU A 24 -14.32 -9.30 4.36
C GLU A 24 -12.90 -8.87 4.02
N VAL A 25 -12.56 -8.95 2.72
CA VAL A 25 -11.29 -8.43 2.22
C VAL A 25 -11.35 -6.92 2.34
N ASP A 26 -10.69 -6.37 3.32
CA ASP A 26 -10.51 -4.92 3.43
C ASP A 26 -9.57 -4.47 2.30
N LEU A 27 -10.16 -3.96 1.22
CA LEU A 27 -9.44 -3.43 0.05
C LEU A 27 -8.59 -2.20 0.39
N ASN A 28 -8.80 -1.58 1.56
CA ASN A 28 -8.01 -0.45 2.05
C ASN A 28 -6.89 -0.87 3.01
N ALA A 29 -6.93 -2.08 3.54
CA ALA A 29 -5.83 -2.59 4.33
C ALA A 29 -4.66 -2.95 3.42
N PRO A 30 -3.45 -2.44 3.67
CA PRO A 30 -2.29 -2.96 2.97
C PRO A 30 -2.16 -4.44 3.34
N PRO A 31 -2.10 -5.35 2.35
CA PRO A 31 -2.05 -6.77 2.62
C PRO A 31 -0.73 -7.12 3.32
N HIS A 32 -0.77 -7.28 4.63
CA HIS A 32 0.31 -7.89 5.36
C HIS A 32 0.37 -9.38 4.95
N GLY A 33 1.41 -9.74 4.21
CA GLY A 33 1.69 -11.13 3.89
C GLY A 33 1.30 -11.61 2.49
N TRP A 34 0.97 -10.73 1.57
CA TRP A 34 0.81 -11.10 0.17
C TRP A 34 2.19 -11.26 -0.49
N PRO A 35 2.47 -12.39 -1.13
CA PRO A 35 3.80 -12.69 -1.67
C PRO A 35 4.20 -11.83 -2.87
N CYS A 36 3.27 -11.08 -3.47
CA CYS A 36 3.53 -10.07 -4.50
C CYS A 36 2.25 -9.24 -4.76
N CYS A 37 2.43 -8.10 -5.40
CA CYS A 37 1.47 -7.43 -6.26
C CYS A 37 0.20 -6.91 -5.58
N PRO A 38 0.17 -5.65 -5.10
CA PRO A 38 -1.05 -5.02 -4.59
C PRO A 38 -2.11 -4.92 -5.70
N PHE A 39 -3.39 -4.98 -5.32
CA PHE A 39 -4.49 -4.74 -6.26
C PHE A 39 -4.33 -3.39 -6.95
N SER A 40 -4.46 -3.36 -8.28
CA SER A 40 -4.34 -2.15 -9.09
C SER A 40 -5.37 -2.06 -10.23
N ASP A 41 -6.44 -2.84 -10.13
CA ASP A 41 -7.50 -2.86 -11.12
C ASP A 41 -8.21 -1.52 -11.19
N ALA A 42 -8.52 -1.08 -12.41
CA ALA A 42 -9.23 0.17 -12.67
C ALA A 42 -10.64 0.20 -12.06
N GLN A 43 -11.31 -0.96 -11.96
CA GLN A 43 -12.63 -1.08 -11.37
C GLN A 43 -12.65 -0.75 -9.86
N LEU A 44 -11.49 -0.79 -9.20
CA LEU A 44 -11.34 -0.47 -7.78
C LEU A 44 -10.97 1.00 -7.54
N LYS A 45 -10.92 1.83 -8.60
CA LYS A 45 -10.42 3.20 -8.54
C LYS A 45 -11.43 4.19 -9.08
N THR A 46 -11.53 5.34 -8.44
CA THR A 46 -12.30 6.50 -8.91
C THR A 46 -11.38 7.71 -9.05
N ASP A 47 -11.81 8.73 -9.78
CA ASP A 47 -11.11 10.00 -9.93
C ASP A 47 -9.64 9.87 -10.37
N VAL A 48 -9.37 8.94 -11.26
CA VAL A 48 -8.02 8.68 -11.76
C VAL A 48 -7.52 9.89 -12.55
N ARG A 49 -6.40 10.46 -12.10
CA ARG A 49 -5.75 11.63 -12.72
C ARG A 49 -4.27 11.34 -12.93
N PRO A 50 -3.65 11.86 -14.00
CA PRO A 50 -2.21 11.82 -14.17
C PRO A 50 -1.49 12.51 -12.99
N LEU A 51 -0.34 11.98 -12.60
CA LEU A 51 0.56 12.69 -11.70
C LEU A 51 1.25 13.82 -12.47
N THR A 52 1.40 14.97 -11.81
CA THR A 52 2.11 16.14 -12.33
C THR A 52 3.20 16.57 -11.37
N ASP A 53 4.19 17.28 -11.89
CA ASP A 53 5.32 17.82 -11.11
C ASP A 53 6.12 16.75 -10.36
N SER A 54 6.15 15.53 -10.90
CA SER A 54 6.76 14.39 -10.24
C SER A 54 8.26 14.58 -10.08
N THR A 55 8.94 15.10 -11.11
CA THR A 55 10.38 15.39 -11.06
C THR A 55 10.70 16.41 -9.97
N SER A 56 9.99 17.53 -9.92
CA SER A 56 10.23 18.58 -8.93
C SER A 56 9.98 18.12 -7.50
N LYS A 57 9.00 17.23 -7.30
CA LYS A 57 8.71 16.63 -6.00
C LYS A 57 9.76 15.62 -5.59
N LEU A 58 10.16 14.72 -6.49
CA LEU A 58 11.19 13.72 -6.19
C LEU A 58 12.54 14.35 -5.87
N LEU A 59 12.90 15.45 -6.54
CA LEU A 59 14.15 16.19 -6.27
C LEU A 59 14.18 16.83 -4.87
N GLN A 60 13.07 16.91 -4.16
CA GLN A 60 13.02 17.34 -2.76
C GLN A 60 13.33 16.20 -1.77
N LEU A 61 13.33 14.95 -2.25
CA LEU A 61 13.67 13.79 -1.44
C LEU A 61 15.17 13.50 -1.56
N GLN A 62 15.78 13.13 -0.46
CA GLN A 62 17.20 12.77 -0.42
C GLN A 62 17.35 11.35 0.13
N GLY A 63 18.02 10.47 -0.62
CA GLY A 63 18.50 9.20 -0.11
C GLY A 63 19.60 9.41 0.91
N VAL A 64 19.58 8.66 1.98
CA VAL A 64 20.55 8.74 3.08
C VAL A 64 21.08 7.35 3.43
N THR A 65 22.30 7.31 3.94
CA THR A 65 22.82 6.18 4.71
C THR A 65 22.59 6.43 6.19
N PHE A 66 22.31 5.41 6.96
CA PHE A 66 22.08 5.53 8.40
C PHE A 66 22.45 4.22 9.11
N ASN A 67 22.62 4.30 10.42
CA ASN A 67 22.75 3.12 11.28
C ASN A 67 21.49 2.95 12.13
N TRP A 68 21.00 1.74 12.20
CA TRP A 68 19.90 1.40 13.11
C TRP A 68 20.34 1.54 14.56
N LYS A 69 19.55 2.24 15.39
CA LYS A 69 19.85 2.42 16.82
C LYS A 69 19.92 1.08 17.57
N ASN A 70 19.09 0.12 17.14
CA ASN A 70 19.08 -1.23 17.69
C ASN A 70 19.84 -2.15 16.68
N GLY A 71 21.00 -2.63 17.06
CA GLY A 71 21.80 -3.55 16.24
C GLY A 71 22.93 -2.92 15.43
N GLY A 72 22.95 -1.60 15.26
CA GLY A 72 24.12 -0.86 14.75
C GLY A 72 24.57 -1.15 13.32
N HIS A 73 23.79 -1.87 12.49
CA HIS A 73 24.14 -2.09 11.09
C HIS A 73 23.78 -0.88 10.23
N GLU A 74 24.63 -0.62 9.23
CA GLU A 74 24.43 0.42 8.23
C GLU A 74 23.36 -0.01 7.23
N ASP A 75 22.54 0.95 6.80
CA ASP A 75 21.48 0.75 5.83
C ASP A 75 21.28 2.03 4.99
N VAL A 76 20.47 1.96 3.94
CA VAL A 76 20.14 3.07 3.05
C VAL A 76 18.65 3.24 2.93
N GLY A 77 18.18 4.48 2.77
CA GLY A 77 16.77 4.72 2.57
C GLY A 77 16.40 6.20 2.57
N LEU A 78 15.12 6.45 2.81
CA LEU A 78 14.55 7.79 2.94
C LEU A 78 14.10 8.02 4.38
N ILE A 79 14.12 9.29 4.80
CA ILE A 79 13.54 9.69 6.08
C ILE A 79 12.03 9.87 5.90
N ALA A 80 11.23 9.12 6.66
CA ALA A 80 9.78 9.10 6.52
C ALA A 80 9.14 10.49 6.69
N GLN A 81 9.67 11.32 7.58
CA GLN A 81 9.20 12.70 7.80
C GLN A 81 9.44 13.60 6.58
N ASP A 82 10.48 13.37 5.80
CA ASP A 82 10.73 14.14 4.58
C ASP A 82 9.85 13.67 3.44
N VAL A 83 9.64 12.36 3.32
CA VAL A 83 8.65 11.80 2.39
C VAL A 83 7.25 12.31 2.71
N GLN A 84 6.87 12.43 3.98
CA GLN A 84 5.56 12.92 4.41
C GLN A 84 5.26 14.34 3.92
N LYS A 85 6.27 15.22 3.86
CA LYS A 85 6.11 16.60 3.37
C LYS A 85 5.79 16.66 1.88
N VAL A 86 6.30 15.70 1.10
CA VAL A 86 6.22 15.70 -0.38
C VAL A 86 5.10 14.78 -0.87
N TYR A 87 5.02 13.60 -0.30
CA TYR A 87 4.05 12.54 -0.64
C TYR A 87 3.43 11.94 0.64
N PRO A 88 2.54 12.64 1.34
CA PRO A 88 1.92 12.15 2.58
C PRO A 88 1.18 10.81 2.40
N GLN A 89 0.65 10.55 1.20
CA GLN A 89 -0.05 9.31 0.86
C GLN A 89 0.87 8.06 0.82
N LEU A 90 2.18 8.25 0.83
CA LEU A 90 3.17 7.16 0.90
C LEU A 90 3.55 6.81 2.34
N ILE A 91 2.98 7.49 3.32
CA ILE A 91 3.30 7.27 4.73
C ILE A 91 2.24 6.40 5.38
N ARG A 92 2.71 5.42 6.14
CA ARG A 92 1.91 4.59 7.03
C ARG A 92 2.38 4.82 8.46
N GLU A 93 1.43 4.94 9.39
CA GLU A 93 1.74 4.93 10.81
C GLU A 93 1.65 3.51 11.36
N ASP A 94 2.69 3.10 12.06
CA ASP A 94 2.72 1.86 12.81
C ASP A 94 3.08 2.18 14.27
N LYS A 95 2.05 2.21 15.12
CA LYS A 95 2.13 2.63 16.53
C LYS A 95 2.65 4.07 16.64
N LYS A 96 3.93 4.25 16.97
CA LYS A 96 4.59 5.56 17.13
C LYS A 96 5.62 5.86 16.03
N TYR A 97 5.77 4.98 15.06
CA TYR A 97 6.76 5.13 13.99
C TYR A 97 6.12 5.30 12.63
N LEU A 98 6.71 6.15 11.80
CA LEU A 98 6.33 6.30 10.41
C LEU A 98 7.07 5.28 9.54
N ARG A 99 6.38 4.75 8.54
CA ARG A 99 6.92 3.84 7.53
C ARG A 99 6.69 4.43 6.14
N VAL A 100 7.64 4.22 5.25
CA VAL A 100 7.53 4.62 3.84
C VAL A 100 7.07 3.44 3.02
N ASP A 101 6.02 3.65 2.23
CA ASP A 101 5.54 2.71 1.23
C ASP A 101 6.38 2.89 -0.05
N TYR A 102 7.53 2.23 -0.09
CA TYR A 102 8.50 2.35 -1.18
C TYR A 102 7.96 1.89 -2.53
N GLU A 103 7.05 0.92 -2.56
CA GLU A 103 6.46 0.41 -3.80
C GLU A 103 5.70 1.51 -4.55
N LYS A 104 5.04 2.40 -3.84
CA LYS A 104 4.30 3.50 -4.45
C LYS A 104 5.18 4.60 -5.03
N LEU A 105 6.46 4.66 -4.69
CA LEU A 105 7.42 5.58 -5.33
C LEU A 105 7.65 5.27 -6.82
N VAL A 106 7.33 4.05 -7.25
CA VAL A 106 7.45 3.67 -8.67
C VAL A 106 6.58 4.57 -9.57
N ALA A 107 5.38 4.91 -9.16
CA ALA A 107 4.49 5.75 -9.97
C ALA A 107 5.06 7.16 -10.23
N PRO A 108 5.47 7.95 -9.22
CA PRO A 108 6.12 9.23 -9.46
C PRO A 108 7.48 9.11 -10.16
N LEU A 109 8.23 8.02 -9.99
CA LEU A 109 9.46 7.79 -10.74
C LEU A 109 9.19 7.61 -12.24
N ILE A 110 8.16 6.86 -12.62
CA ILE A 110 7.75 6.69 -14.01
C ILE A 110 7.38 8.05 -14.63
N GLU A 111 6.57 8.86 -13.95
CA GLU A 111 6.17 10.17 -14.47
C GLU A 111 7.36 11.15 -14.50
N SER A 112 8.28 11.09 -13.54
CA SER A 112 9.50 11.89 -13.58
C SER A 112 10.37 11.56 -14.82
N VAL A 113 10.50 10.29 -15.17
CA VAL A 113 11.20 9.88 -16.40
C VAL A 113 10.52 10.45 -17.64
N ARG A 114 9.18 10.42 -17.70
CA ARG A 114 8.40 10.98 -18.80
C ARG A 114 8.56 12.50 -18.92
N GLU A 115 8.53 13.21 -17.79
CA GLU A 115 8.76 14.67 -17.74
C GLU A 115 10.17 15.04 -18.22
N MET A 116 11.19 14.27 -17.77
CA MET A 116 12.57 14.48 -18.22
C MET A 116 12.77 14.18 -19.70
N ASP A 117 12.20 13.10 -20.23
CA ASP A 117 12.25 12.78 -21.67
C ASP A 117 11.62 13.89 -22.52
N ALA A 118 10.45 14.39 -22.10
CA ALA A 118 9.81 15.51 -22.80
C ALA A 118 10.69 16.78 -22.79
N ARG A 119 11.35 17.07 -21.64
CA ARG A 119 12.27 18.21 -21.54
C ARG A 119 13.52 18.05 -22.41
N ILE A 120 14.09 16.86 -22.46
CA ILE A 120 15.24 16.56 -23.34
C ILE A 120 14.86 16.79 -24.80
N LYS A 121 13.72 16.27 -25.26
CA LYS A 121 13.23 16.48 -26.62
C LYS A 121 13.03 17.96 -26.99
N GLN A 122 12.54 18.74 -26.02
CA GLN A 122 12.40 20.20 -26.23
C GLN A 122 13.77 20.89 -26.38
N LEU A 123 14.78 20.52 -25.57
CA LEU A 123 16.13 21.08 -25.65
C LEU A 123 16.83 20.69 -26.95
N GLU A 124 16.68 19.45 -27.38
CA GLU A 124 17.23 18.96 -28.66
C GLU A 124 16.60 19.69 -29.86
N ALA A 125 15.28 19.92 -29.83
CA ALA A 125 14.60 20.68 -30.89
C ALA A 125 15.07 22.14 -30.94
N ALA A 126 15.23 22.78 -29.78
CA ALA A 126 15.76 24.13 -29.68
C ALA A 126 17.20 24.24 -30.17
N SER A 127 18.05 23.25 -29.86
CA SER A 127 19.44 23.20 -30.31
C SER A 127 19.58 23.04 -31.84
N LYS A 128 18.65 22.33 -32.49
CA LYS A 128 18.66 22.17 -33.95
C LYS A 128 18.15 23.40 -34.71
N ALA A 129 17.47 24.31 -34.04
CA ALA A 129 16.90 25.54 -34.62
C ALA A 129 17.91 26.71 -34.64
N HIS A 130 19.08 26.53 -34.04
CA HIS A 130 20.23 27.46 -34.02
C HIS A 130 21.36 26.94 -34.91
#